data_85235b82be388cf90d25da43be4f1545
#
_entry.id   85235b82be388cf90d25da43be4f1545
#
_cell.length_a   1.000
_cell.length_b   1.000
_cell.length_c   1.000
_cell.angle_alpha   90.00
_cell.angle_beta   90.00
_cell.angle_gamma   90.00
#
_symmetry.space_group_name_H-M   'P 1'
#
loop_
_entity.id
_entity.type
_entity.pdbx_description
1 polymer ?
#
loop_
_entity_poly.entity_id
_entity_poly.type
_entity_poly.pdbx_seq_one_letter_code
_entity_poly.pdbx_strand_id
1 'polypeptide(L)'
;MMDTYFTITVYSNNPDRAGKAITEAFNKIKKIESELSVYDDESELARLNRKKVLKAPSQDLKKNIERALYYSNLTDGAFDITVHPILDLYGRTFMEKGIPPAGETIKRELKKVDYKRVLVKEDLIRIGDDQLITLGGIAKGYAVEEAVKILRSHNITMALIDAGGNMRAMGIKPEGVWNIAMEDPRDMNNYITIVPLDNNAV
;
A
#
# COMPACT_ATOMS: atom_id res chain seq x y z
N MET A 1 -5.50 -0.58 10.30
CA MET A 1 -4.38 0.13 9.67
C MET A 1 -4.55 0.06 8.16
N MET A 2 -4.49 1.17 7.44
CA MET A 2 -4.63 1.26 5.97
C MET A 2 -5.89 0.54 5.43
N ASP A 3 -7.03 0.73 6.11
CA ASP A 3 -8.34 0.09 5.86
C ASP A 3 -8.30 -1.46 5.82
N THR A 4 -7.32 -2.05 6.49
CA THR A 4 -7.21 -3.50 6.62
C THR A 4 -6.59 -3.92 7.96
N TYR A 5 -6.61 -5.20 8.24
CA TYR A 5 -5.85 -5.76 9.36
C TYR A 5 -4.41 -6.06 8.93
N PHE A 6 -3.50 -6.01 9.90
CA PHE A 6 -2.13 -6.47 9.74
C PHE A 6 -1.84 -7.57 10.76
N THR A 7 -1.25 -8.65 10.30
CA THR A 7 -0.79 -9.75 11.14
C THR A 7 0.71 -9.98 10.90
N ILE A 8 1.46 -10.15 11.99
CA ILE A 8 2.88 -10.53 11.93
C ILE A 8 3.07 -11.78 12.77
N THR A 9 3.37 -12.89 12.11
CA THR A 9 3.70 -14.16 12.74
C THR A 9 5.21 -14.37 12.67
N VAL A 10 5.84 -14.68 13.80
CA VAL A 10 7.30 -14.85 13.91
C VAL A 10 7.63 -16.19 14.56
N TYR A 11 8.58 -16.91 13.98
CA TYR A 11 9.25 -18.04 14.63
C TYR A 11 10.59 -17.59 15.23
N SER A 12 10.74 -17.68 16.54
CA SER A 12 11.95 -17.27 17.25
C SER A 12 12.13 -18.01 18.57
N ASN A 13 13.34 -18.37 18.88
CA ASN A 13 13.72 -18.95 20.19
C ASN A 13 13.90 -17.87 21.27
N ASN A 14 13.69 -16.59 20.95
CA ASN A 14 13.82 -15.48 21.88
C ASN A 14 12.54 -14.63 21.82
N PRO A 15 11.56 -14.90 22.72
CA PRO A 15 10.26 -14.21 22.74
C PRO A 15 10.38 -12.68 22.94
N ASP A 16 11.30 -12.24 23.81
CA ASP A 16 11.48 -10.82 24.12
C ASP A 16 11.98 -10.04 22.90
N ARG A 17 12.95 -10.61 22.18
CA ARG A 17 13.44 -10.03 20.92
C ARG A 17 12.35 -10.01 19.84
N ALA A 18 11.60 -11.09 19.72
CA ALA A 18 10.48 -11.17 18.77
C ALA A 18 9.40 -10.13 19.09
N GLY A 19 9.01 -10.00 20.35
CA GLY A 19 8.04 -9.01 20.80
C GLY A 19 8.47 -7.55 20.50
N LYS A 20 9.73 -7.21 20.76
CA LYS A 20 10.30 -5.90 20.41
C LYS A 20 10.26 -5.66 18.89
N ALA A 21 10.72 -6.62 18.10
CA ALA A 21 10.74 -6.52 16.64
C ALA A 21 9.33 -6.32 16.05
N ILE A 22 8.34 -7.07 16.53
CA ILE A 22 6.94 -6.94 16.12
C ILE A 22 6.39 -5.55 16.49
N THR A 23 6.66 -5.08 17.71
CA THR A 23 6.22 -3.76 18.17
C THR A 23 6.80 -2.64 17.29
N GLU A 24 8.09 -2.68 16.99
CA GLU A 24 8.75 -1.71 16.11
C GLU A 24 8.21 -1.76 14.68
N ALA A 25 7.96 -2.98 14.16
CA ALA A 25 7.35 -3.17 12.84
C ALA A 25 5.95 -2.51 12.77
N PHE A 26 5.10 -2.75 13.77
CA PHE A 26 3.79 -2.10 13.84
C PHE A 26 3.88 -0.57 13.98
N ASN A 27 4.83 -0.06 14.75
CA ASN A 27 5.04 1.39 14.86
C ASN A 27 5.45 2.01 13.52
N LYS A 28 6.30 1.32 12.75
CA LYS A 28 6.67 1.76 11.39
C LYS A 28 5.46 1.74 10.44
N ILE A 29 4.64 0.69 10.48
CA ILE A 29 3.41 0.60 9.66
C ILE A 29 2.46 1.76 9.99
N LYS A 30 2.24 2.05 11.29
CA LYS A 30 1.41 3.19 11.73
C LYS A 30 1.96 4.53 11.24
N LYS A 31 3.28 4.71 11.30
CA LYS A 31 3.92 5.92 10.77
C LYS A 31 3.68 6.06 9.27
N ILE A 32 3.88 5.01 8.49
CA ILE A 32 3.63 5.01 7.04
C ILE A 32 2.15 5.36 6.77
N GLU A 33 1.21 4.76 7.50
CA GLU A 33 -0.21 5.07 7.38
C GLU A 33 -0.49 6.56 7.60
N SER A 34 0.03 7.16 8.68
CA SER A 34 -0.18 8.58 8.99
C SER A 34 0.43 9.54 7.96
N GLU A 35 1.44 9.11 7.22
CA GLU A 35 2.06 9.92 6.16
C GLU A 35 1.36 9.75 4.79
N LEU A 36 0.87 8.54 4.48
CA LEU A 36 0.41 8.14 3.15
C LEU A 36 -1.12 7.99 3.02
N SER A 37 -1.90 8.23 4.07
CA SER A 37 -3.36 8.14 4.03
C SER A 37 -3.97 9.26 3.17
N VAL A 38 -4.95 8.95 2.34
CA VAL A 38 -5.78 9.95 1.66
C VAL A 38 -6.98 10.38 2.50
N TYR A 39 -7.26 9.66 3.60
CA TYR A 39 -8.42 9.85 4.48
C TYR A 39 -8.09 10.63 5.74
N ASP A 40 -6.81 10.79 6.07
CA ASP A 40 -6.34 11.58 7.19
C ASP A 40 -5.88 12.95 6.68
N ASP A 41 -6.64 13.99 6.98
CA ASP A 41 -6.38 15.36 6.52
C ASP A 41 -5.03 15.93 6.98
N GLU A 42 -4.46 15.39 8.05
CA GLU A 42 -3.14 15.77 8.57
C GLU A 42 -1.99 15.03 7.90
N SER A 43 -2.28 13.99 7.12
CA SER A 43 -1.26 13.24 6.39
C SER A 43 -0.51 14.12 5.37
N GLU A 44 0.71 13.73 5.04
CA GLU A 44 1.48 14.41 3.99
C GLU A 44 0.82 14.26 2.62
N LEU A 45 0.27 13.09 2.32
CA LEU A 45 -0.43 12.83 1.06
C LEU A 45 -1.70 13.69 0.91
N ALA A 46 -2.51 13.81 1.96
CA ALA A 46 -3.70 14.67 1.92
C ALA A 46 -3.31 16.15 1.78
N ARG A 47 -2.24 16.59 2.47
CA ARG A 47 -1.71 17.95 2.30
C ARG A 47 -1.20 18.21 0.88
N LEU A 48 -0.51 17.24 0.25
CA LEU A 48 -0.09 17.32 -1.14
C LEU A 48 -1.30 17.43 -2.07
N ASN A 49 -2.31 16.59 -1.88
CA ASN A 49 -3.54 16.63 -2.64
C ASN A 49 -4.28 17.98 -2.53
N ARG A 50 -4.28 18.60 -1.34
CA ARG A 50 -4.94 19.88 -1.10
C ARG A 50 -4.11 21.07 -1.63
N LYS A 51 -2.80 21.09 -1.37
CA LYS A 51 -1.92 22.22 -1.70
C LYS A 51 -1.25 22.11 -3.07
N LYS A 52 -1.30 20.96 -3.72
CA LYS A 52 -0.64 20.62 -5.00
C LYS A 52 0.88 20.65 -4.96
N VAL A 53 1.45 21.15 -3.90
CA VAL A 53 2.89 21.21 -3.65
C VAL A 53 3.17 20.85 -2.19
N LEU A 54 4.13 19.97 -1.97
CA LEU A 54 4.64 19.62 -0.65
C LEU A 54 6.16 19.84 -0.63
N LYS A 55 6.63 20.67 0.31
CA LYS A 55 8.05 20.88 0.57
C LYS A 55 8.53 19.97 1.68
N ALA A 56 9.80 19.54 1.61
CA ALA A 56 10.43 18.66 2.56
C ALA A 56 9.56 17.42 2.89
N PRO A 57 9.16 16.61 1.87
CA PRO A 57 8.36 15.41 2.09
C PRO A 57 9.13 14.40 2.94
N SER A 58 8.40 13.57 3.68
CA SER A 58 9.01 12.42 4.34
C SER A 58 9.65 11.48 3.31
N GLN A 59 10.66 10.74 3.76
CA GLN A 59 11.32 9.75 2.92
C GLN A 59 10.36 8.63 2.50
N ASP A 60 9.40 8.27 3.36
CA ASP A 60 8.42 7.24 3.07
C ASP A 60 7.46 7.68 1.97
N LEU A 61 6.92 8.91 2.03
CA LEU A 61 6.08 9.45 0.96
C LEU A 61 6.85 9.57 -0.36
N LYS A 62 8.05 10.16 -0.33
CA LYS A 62 8.88 10.36 -1.53
C LYS A 62 9.18 9.04 -2.23
N LYS A 63 9.68 8.03 -1.49
CA LYS A 63 9.98 6.70 -2.04
C LYS A 63 8.76 6.01 -2.65
N ASN A 64 7.59 6.13 -2.01
CA ASN A 64 6.37 5.55 -2.54
C ASN A 64 5.95 6.19 -3.86
N ILE A 65 6.00 7.53 -3.95
CA ILE A 65 5.66 8.23 -5.19
C ILE A 65 6.67 7.91 -6.28
N GLU A 66 7.98 7.95 -6.00
CA GLU A 66 9.02 7.58 -6.98
C GLU A 66 8.84 6.15 -7.50
N ARG A 67 8.56 5.21 -6.60
CA ARG A 67 8.30 3.82 -6.97
C ARG A 67 7.02 3.66 -7.79
N ALA A 68 5.98 4.39 -7.43
CA ALA A 68 4.73 4.41 -8.18
C ALA A 68 4.93 4.96 -9.60
N LEU A 69 5.66 6.06 -9.75
CA LEU A 69 5.99 6.63 -11.06
C LEU A 69 6.84 5.69 -11.91
N TYR A 70 7.75 4.93 -11.29
CA TYR A 70 8.48 3.87 -11.98
C TYR A 70 7.53 2.83 -12.58
N TYR A 71 6.55 2.33 -11.80
CA TYR A 71 5.56 1.38 -12.32
C TYR A 71 4.59 2.01 -13.30
N SER A 72 4.20 3.27 -13.12
CA SER A 72 3.37 3.99 -14.10
C SER A 72 4.08 4.06 -15.47
N ASN A 73 5.37 4.37 -15.46
CA ASN A 73 6.16 4.39 -16.67
C ASN A 73 6.35 3.00 -17.29
N LEU A 74 6.63 1.98 -16.47
CA LEU A 74 6.82 0.59 -16.92
C LEU A 74 5.57 0.01 -17.57
N THR A 75 4.39 0.43 -17.12
CA THR A 75 3.08 -0.07 -17.59
C THR A 75 2.41 0.87 -18.60
N ASP A 76 3.14 1.90 -19.06
CA ASP A 76 2.62 2.95 -19.96
C ASP A 76 1.30 3.56 -19.45
N GLY A 77 1.21 3.80 -18.14
CA GLY A 77 0.07 4.41 -17.47
C GLY A 77 -1.07 3.44 -17.13
N ALA A 78 -0.95 2.13 -17.35
CA ALA A 78 -1.95 1.17 -16.88
C ALA A 78 -2.04 1.15 -15.34
N PHE A 79 -0.93 1.39 -14.66
CA PHE A 79 -0.90 1.76 -13.24
C PHE A 79 -0.64 3.27 -13.15
N ASP A 80 -1.56 4.02 -12.55
CA ASP A 80 -1.42 5.47 -12.40
C ASP A 80 -1.95 5.95 -11.04
N ILE A 81 -1.09 6.55 -10.24
CA ILE A 81 -1.46 7.06 -8.91
C ILE A 81 -2.35 8.29 -8.95
N THR A 82 -2.46 8.97 -10.10
CA THR A 82 -3.34 10.12 -10.28
C THR A 82 -4.81 9.72 -10.53
N VAL A 83 -5.13 8.43 -10.44
CA VAL A 83 -6.48 7.85 -10.62
C VAL A 83 -7.47 8.22 -9.49
N HIS A 84 -7.02 8.87 -8.42
CA HIS A 84 -7.86 9.17 -7.25
C HIS A 84 -9.19 9.87 -7.57
N PRO A 85 -9.28 10.84 -8.51
CA PRO A 85 -10.56 11.46 -8.87
C PRO A 85 -11.60 10.46 -9.40
N ILE A 86 -11.16 9.41 -10.07
CA ILE A 86 -12.02 8.33 -10.57
C ILE A 86 -12.52 7.46 -9.41
N LEU A 87 -11.62 7.06 -8.51
CA LEU A 87 -11.99 6.25 -7.33
C LEU A 87 -13.00 7.00 -6.44
N ASP A 88 -12.77 8.29 -6.19
CA ASP A 88 -13.65 9.14 -5.43
C ASP A 88 -15.03 9.32 -6.14
N LEU A 89 -15.04 9.50 -7.46
CA LEU A 89 -16.27 9.56 -8.24
C LEU A 89 -17.09 8.28 -8.10
N TYR A 90 -16.46 7.11 -8.24
CA TYR A 90 -17.14 5.82 -8.08
C TYR A 90 -17.66 5.64 -6.65
N GLY A 91 -16.81 5.89 -5.65
CA GLY A 91 -17.20 5.77 -4.23
C GLY A 91 -18.44 6.61 -3.90
N ARG A 92 -18.42 7.90 -4.23
CA ARG A 92 -19.56 8.81 -3.98
C ARG A 92 -20.83 8.39 -4.73
N THR A 93 -20.71 8.04 -6.02
CA THR A 93 -21.88 7.69 -6.83
C THR A 93 -22.53 6.40 -6.35
N PHE A 94 -21.75 5.40 -5.96
CA PHE A 94 -22.28 4.16 -5.38
C PHE A 94 -22.93 4.40 -4.02
N MET A 95 -22.33 5.21 -3.15
CA MET A 95 -22.92 5.52 -1.84
C MET A 95 -24.25 6.29 -1.97
N GLU A 96 -24.35 7.23 -2.92
CA GLU A 96 -25.52 8.07 -3.10
C GLU A 96 -26.65 7.39 -3.89
N LYS A 97 -26.31 6.61 -4.94
CA LYS A 97 -27.26 6.14 -5.94
C LYS A 97 -27.29 4.63 -6.15
N GLY A 98 -26.32 3.88 -5.61
CA GLY A 98 -26.20 2.44 -5.82
C GLY A 98 -25.87 2.02 -7.27
N ILE A 99 -25.48 2.98 -8.14
CA ILE A 99 -25.16 2.74 -9.55
C ILE A 99 -23.82 3.36 -9.94
N PRO A 100 -23.14 2.87 -10.99
CA PRO A 100 -21.91 3.48 -11.47
C PRO A 100 -22.15 4.92 -12.01
N PRO A 101 -21.10 5.77 -12.01
CA PRO A 101 -21.19 7.12 -12.56
C PRO A 101 -21.44 7.11 -14.07
N ALA A 102 -22.04 8.19 -14.57
CA ALA A 102 -22.30 8.35 -16.00
C ALA A 102 -20.99 8.46 -16.80
N GLY A 103 -20.96 7.86 -18.00
CA GLY A 103 -19.77 7.80 -18.85
C GLY A 103 -19.16 9.17 -19.17
N GLU A 104 -19.98 10.20 -19.38
CA GLU A 104 -19.46 11.56 -19.62
C GLU A 104 -18.75 12.16 -18.39
N THR A 105 -19.22 11.84 -17.18
CA THR A 105 -18.55 12.25 -15.95
C THR A 105 -17.20 11.54 -15.80
N ILE A 106 -17.17 10.23 -16.09
CA ILE A 106 -15.92 9.45 -16.09
C ILE A 106 -14.91 10.06 -17.09
N LYS A 107 -15.32 10.32 -18.33
CA LYS A 107 -14.46 10.93 -19.34
C LYS A 107 -13.89 12.29 -18.91
N ARG A 108 -14.68 13.09 -18.20
CA ARG A 108 -14.23 14.39 -17.69
C ARG A 108 -13.17 14.20 -16.60
N GLU A 109 -13.38 13.31 -15.63
CA GLU A 109 -12.42 13.05 -14.55
C GLU A 109 -11.15 12.36 -15.06
N LEU A 110 -11.25 11.51 -16.09
CA LEU A 110 -10.09 10.86 -16.72
C LEU A 110 -9.07 11.86 -17.31
N LYS A 111 -9.51 13.06 -17.71
CA LYS A 111 -8.58 14.12 -18.19
C LYS A 111 -7.60 14.61 -17.13
N LYS A 112 -7.88 14.32 -15.85
CA LYS A 112 -7.01 14.66 -14.72
C LYS A 112 -5.98 13.56 -14.42
N VAL A 113 -6.14 12.37 -15.01
CA VAL A 113 -5.26 11.21 -14.80
C VAL A 113 -4.10 11.28 -15.77
N ASP A 114 -2.90 11.57 -15.25
CA ASP A 114 -1.67 11.62 -16.01
C ASP A 114 -0.47 11.68 -15.04
N TYR A 115 0.16 10.55 -14.79
CA TYR A 115 1.33 10.45 -13.91
C TYR A 115 2.52 11.31 -14.36
N LYS A 116 2.62 11.66 -15.66
CA LYS A 116 3.71 12.48 -16.22
C LYS A 116 3.69 13.92 -15.69
N ARG A 117 2.57 14.35 -15.11
CA ARG A 117 2.42 15.67 -14.47
C ARG A 117 2.85 15.69 -13.01
N VAL A 118 3.22 14.53 -12.43
CA VAL A 118 3.75 14.42 -11.07
C VAL A 118 5.26 14.68 -11.10
N LEU A 119 5.70 15.72 -10.41
CA LEU A 119 7.10 16.10 -10.31
C LEU A 119 7.64 15.76 -8.93
N VAL A 120 8.72 14.99 -8.87
CA VAL A 120 9.47 14.70 -7.64
C VAL A 120 10.88 15.29 -7.79
N LYS A 121 11.26 16.14 -6.83
CA LYS A 121 12.61 16.69 -6.65
C LYS A 121 13.14 16.32 -5.28
N GLU A 122 14.37 16.74 -4.97
CA GLU A 122 15.01 16.42 -3.70
C GLU A 122 14.13 16.83 -2.50
N ASP A 123 13.70 18.10 -2.47
CA ASP A 123 12.95 18.70 -1.36
C ASP A 123 11.51 19.08 -1.71
N LEU A 124 10.97 18.56 -2.83
CA LEU A 124 9.68 19.01 -3.33
C LEU A 124 8.97 17.91 -4.09
N ILE A 125 7.68 17.76 -3.81
CA ILE A 125 6.74 17.04 -4.66
C ILE A 125 5.67 18.02 -5.14
N ARG A 126 5.35 17.98 -6.44
CA ARG A 126 4.28 18.76 -7.05
C ARG A 126 3.41 17.88 -7.93
N ILE A 127 2.10 18.10 -7.88
CA ILE A 127 1.12 17.51 -8.79
C ILE A 127 0.40 18.61 -9.57
N GLY A 128 -0.30 18.27 -10.64
CA GLY A 128 -1.11 19.24 -11.40
C GLY A 128 -2.23 19.83 -10.55
N ASP A 129 -2.65 21.05 -10.83
CA ASP A 129 -3.61 21.81 -10.01
C ASP A 129 -4.98 21.12 -9.91
N ASP A 130 -5.37 20.34 -10.92
CA ASP A 130 -6.61 19.56 -11.00
C ASP A 130 -6.42 18.08 -10.64
N GLN A 131 -5.18 17.66 -10.35
CA GLN A 131 -4.87 16.28 -10.00
C GLN A 131 -5.10 15.99 -8.51
N LEU A 132 -5.44 14.73 -8.23
CA LEU A 132 -5.37 14.11 -6.91
C LEU A 132 -4.67 12.76 -7.05
N ILE A 133 -3.83 12.41 -6.09
CA ILE A 133 -3.11 11.14 -6.12
C ILE A 133 -3.54 10.24 -4.96
N THR A 134 -3.42 8.94 -5.17
CA THR A 134 -3.57 7.91 -4.14
C THR A 134 -2.41 6.93 -4.22
N LEU A 135 -2.00 6.42 -3.08
CA LEU A 135 -0.97 5.39 -2.96
C LEU A 135 -1.56 4.02 -2.55
N GLY A 136 -2.90 3.88 -2.57
CA GLY A 136 -3.59 2.65 -2.16
C GLY A 136 -3.14 1.39 -2.91
N GLY A 137 -2.68 1.53 -4.16
CA GLY A 137 -2.16 0.42 -4.95
C GLY A 137 -0.72 0.00 -4.65
N ILE A 138 0.01 0.73 -3.78
CA ILE A 138 1.43 0.45 -3.50
C ILE A 138 1.78 0.53 -2.01
N ALA A 139 1.11 1.36 -1.22
CA ALA A 139 1.50 1.67 0.15
C ALA A 139 1.45 0.45 1.09
N LYS A 140 0.51 -0.49 0.91
CA LYS A 140 0.44 -1.71 1.72
C LYS A 140 1.66 -2.60 1.52
N GLY A 141 2.02 -2.87 0.27
CA GLY A 141 3.23 -3.64 -0.04
C GLY A 141 4.51 -2.98 0.47
N TYR A 142 4.59 -1.64 0.39
CA TYR A 142 5.70 -0.90 0.98
C TYR A 142 5.76 -1.05 2.50
N ALA A 143 4.64 -0.93 3.20
CA ALA A 143 4.58 -1.09 4.65
C ALA A 143 5.00 -2.51 5.08
N VAL A 144 4.60 -3.54 4.33
CA VAL A 144 5.04 -4.92 4.54
C VAL A 144 6.56 -5.05 4.37
N GLU A 145 7.16 -4.48 3.33
CA GLU A 145 8.62 -4.53 3.12
C GLU A 145 9.41 -3.76 4.18
N GLU A 146 8.90 -2.64 4.68
CA GLU A 146 9.52 -1.92 5.80
C GLU A 146 9.43 -2.73 7.10
N ALA A 147 8.32 -3.43 7.35
CA ALA A 147 8.20 -4.36 8.47
C ALA A 147 9.23 -5.52 8.36
N VAL A 148 9.41 -6.09 7.16
CA VAL A 148 10.45 -7.10 6.90
C VAL A 148 11.84 -6.60 7.26
N LYS A 149 12.18 -5.35 6.88
CA LYS A 149 13.50 -4.77 7.21
C LYS A 149 13.71 -4.66 8.71
N ILE A 150 12.69 -4.24 9.46
CA ILE A 150 12.73 -4.17 10.92
C ILE A 150 12.90 -5.55 11.53
N LEU A 151 12.10 -6.54 11.12
CA LEU A 151 12.26 -7.90 11.62
C LEU A 151 13.68 -8.43 11.37
N ARG A 152 14.24 -8.20 10.18
CA ARG A 152 15.64 -8.59 9.85
C ARG A 152 16.67 -7.88 10.72
N SER A 153 16.49 -6.58 11.03
CA SER A 153 17.41 -5.83 11.89
C SER A 153 17.46 -6.39 13.33
N HIS A 154 16.38 -7.07 13.75
CA HIS A 154 16.32 -7.81 15.00
C HIS A 154 16.76 -9.29 14.87
N ASN A 155 17.42 -9.67 13.76
CA ASN A 155 17.81 -11.04 13.46
C ASN A 155 16.64 -12.05 13.48
N ILE A 156 15.45 -11.62 13.11
CA ILE A 156 14.33 -12.49 12.80
C ILE A 156 14.46 -12.95 11.36
N THR A 157 14.53 -14.26 11.16
CA THR A 157 14.75 -14.88 9.85
C THR A 157 13.54 -15.64 9.33
N MET A 158 12.56 -15.91 10.20
CA MET A 158 11.35 -16.67 9.88
C MET A 158 10.11 -15.89 10.34
N ALA A 159 9.34 -15.39 9.39
CA ALA A 159 8.12 -14.64 9.66
C ALA A 159 7.15 -14.67 8.48
N LEU A 160 5.88 -14.46 8.76
CA LEU A 160 4.85 -14.14 7.78
C LEU A 160 4.21 -12.81 8.18
N ILE A 161 4.17 -11.88 7.23
CA ILE A 161 3.47 -10.60 7.38
C ILE A 161 2.30 -10.61 6.41
N ASP A 162 1.12 -10.34 6.92
CA ASP A 162 -0.12 -10.23 6.14
C ASP A 162 -0.72 -8.83 6.35
N ALA A 163 -1.01 -8.17 5.24
CA ALA A 163 -1.65 -6.86 5.17
C ALA A 163 -2.96 -6.96 4.37
N GLY A 164 -3.93 -7.73 4.89
CA GLY A 164 -5.21 -7.95 4.23
C GLY A 164 -5.08 -8.60 2.85
N GLY A 165 -4.32 -9.68 2.79
CA GLY A 165 -4.06 -10.44 1.56
C GLY A 165 -2.79 -10.04 0.80
N ASN A 166 -2.16 -8.89 1.13
CA ASN A 166 -0.79 -8.61 0.64
C ASN A 166 0.20 -9.24 1.61
N MET A 167 0.72 -10.40 1.27
CA MET A 167 1.53 -11.21 2.19
C MET A 167 3.00 -11.26 1.77
N ARG A 168 3.87 -11.36 2.77
CA ARG A 168 5.32 -11.55 2.59
C ARG A 168 5.84 -12.59 3.56
N ALA A 169 6.37 -13.69 3.03
CA ALA A 169 7.07 -14.70 3.80
C ALA A 169 8.56 -14.38 3.92
N MET A 170 9.13 -14.69 5.08
CA MET A 170 10.56 -14.65 5.38
C MET A 170 11.01 -16.03 5.84
N GLY A 171 11.97 -16.62 5.14
CA GLY A 171 12.52 -17.93 5.48
C GLY A 171 11.50 -19.06 5.43
N ILE A 172 11.96 -20.24 5.83
CA ILE A 172 11.18 -21.47 5.92
C ILE A 172 10.99 -21.79 7.40
N LYS A 173 9.74 -22.01 7.83
CA LYS A 173 9.42 -22.39 9.21
C LYS A 173 9.86 -23.86 9.48
N PRO A 174 9.97 -24.30 10.72
CA PRO A 174 10.42 -25.68 11.04
C PRO A 174 9.57 -26.78 10.38
N GLU A 175 8.28 -26.54 10.18
CA GLU A 175 7.36 -27.49 9.55
C GLU A 175 7.33 -27.41 7.99
N GLY A 176 8.18 -26.56 7.39
CA GLY A 176 8.26 -26.34 5.93
C GLY A 176 7.86 -24.94 5.49
N VAL A 177 7.60 -24.77 4.21
CA VAL A 177 7.22 -23.49 3.60
C VAL A 177 5.91 -22.92 4.19
N TRP A 178 5.69 -21.64 4.02
CA TRP A 178 4.45 -20.97 4.37
C TRP A 178 3.39 -21.29 3.33
N ASN A 179 2.36 -22.03 3.69
CA ASN A 179 1.26 -22.38 2.80
C ASN A 179 0.12 -21.37 2.99
N ILE A 180 -0.18 -20.61 1.93
CA ILE A 180 -1.25 -19.61 1.92
C ILE A 180 -2.42 -20.16 1.11
N ALA A 181 -3.55 -20.40 1.78
CA ALA A 181 -4.78 -20.80 1.10
C ALA A 181 -5.43 -19.56 0.46
N MET A 182 -5.76 -19.65 -0.82
CA MET A 182 -6.56 -18.66 -1.52
C MET A 182 -8.03 -19.07 -1.42
N GLU A 183 -8.82 -18.30 -0.67
CA GLU A 183 -10.25 -18.58 -0.44
C GLU A 183 -11.04 -18.59 -1.76
N ASP A 184 -12.05 -19.45 -1.86
CA ASP A 184 -13.01 -19.42 -2.96
C ASP A 184 -14.11 -18.37 -2.64
N PRO A 185 -14.23 -17.27 -3.42
CA PRO A 185 -15.22 -16.23 -3.14
C PRO A 185 -16.68 -16.72 -3.28
N ARG A 186 -16.88 -17.90 -3.87
CA ARG A 186 -18.20 -18.53 -4.02
C ARG A 186 -18.56 -19.48 -2.86
N ASP A 187 -17.56 -19.94 -2.10
CA ASP A 187 -17.71 -20.80 -0.93
C ASP A 187 -16.58 -20.56 0.06
N MET A 188 -16.83 -19.73 1.05
CA MET A 188 -15.85 -19.31 2.07
C MET A 188 -15.32 -20.48 2.94
N ASN A 189 -15.90 -21.69 2.87
CA ASN A 189 -15.39 -22.87 3.54
C ASN A 189 -14.37 -23.66 2.70
N ASN A 190 -14.16 -23.24 1.44
CA ASN A 190 -13.24 -23.85 0.50
C ASN A 190 -12.15 -22.88 0.04
N TYR A 191 -11.12 -23.43 -0.57
CA TYR A 191 -10.03 -22.66 -1.18
C TYR A 191 -9.82 -23.11 -2.64
N ILE A 192 -9.46 -22.16 -3.49
CA ILE A 192 -9.18 -22.41 -4.91
C ILE A 192 -7.84 -23.13 -5.05
N THR A 193 -6.84 -22.71 -4.27
CA THR A 193 -5.47 -23.25 -4.34
C THR A 193 -4.69 -22.92 -3.07
N ILE A 194 -3.56 -23.59 -2.91
CA ILE A 194 -2.56 -23.28 -1.88
C ILE A 194 -1.31 -22.78 -2.58
N VAL A 195 -0.84 -21.59 -2.18
CA VAL A 195 0.40 -20.97 -2.69
C VAL A 195 1.50 -21.17 -1.65
N PRO A 196 2.55 -21.97 -1.96
CA PRO A 196 3.70 -22.10 -1.08
C PRO A 196 4.59 -20.85 -1.19
N LEU A 197 4.94 -20.27 -0.05
CA LEU A 197 5.84 -19.11 0.02
C LEU A 197 7.13 -19.47 0.77
N ASP A 198 8.24 -19.07 0.20
CA ASP A 198 9.57 -19.14 0.77
C ASP A 198 10.30 -17.83 0.38
N ASN A 199 10.51 -16.91 1.25
CA ASN A 199 11.08 -15.58 0.96
C ASN A 199 10.39 -14.79 -0.17
N ASN A 200 9.16 -15.13 -0.52
CA ASN A 200 8.37 -14.53 -1.58
C ASN A 200 7.17 -13.75 -1.03
N ALA A 201 6.54 -12.94 -1.90
CA ALA A 201 5.30 -12.23 -1.64
C ALA A 201 4.16 -12.74 -2.53
N VAL A 202 2.96 -12.57 -2.07
CA VAL A 202 1.71 -12.80 -2.80
C VAL A 202 0.72 -11.69 -2.47
#